data_f902fd121a5216e5d7bbc43bf8a082b0
#
_entry.id   f902fd121a5216e5d7bbc43bf8a082b0
#
_cell.length_a   1.000
_cell.length_b   1.000
_cell.length_c   1.000
_cell.angle_alpha   90.00
_cell.angle_beta   90.00
_cell.angle_gamma   90.00
#
_symmetry.space_group_name_H-M   'P 1'
#
loop_
_entity.id
_entity.type
_entity.pdbx_description
1 polymer ?
#
loop_
_entity_poly.entity_id
_entity_poly.type
_entity_poly.pdbx_seq_one_letter_code
_entity_poly.pdbx_strand_id
1 'polypeptide(L)'
;MTAYKKHIELLGLKAKDKITGFSGTVDSICFDLYGCVQASLKPKMGKDGRIPEGYWFDVTRLQIKDDKRTVAFPDFYEGYISEGRKGPTDKQAIQKA
;
A
#
# COMPACT_ATOMS: atom_id res chain seq x y z
N MET A 1 -2.66 -18.75 9.16
CA MET A 1 -2.48 -17.45 8.57
C MET A 1 -3.78 -16.71 8.49
N THR A 2 -3.78 -15.49 8.85
CA THR A 2 -4.99 -14.71 8.83
C THR A 2 -5.17 -14.02 7.48
N ALA A 3 -6.40 -13.76 7.12
CA ALA A 3 -6.69 -13.15 5.83
C ALA A 3 -6.11 -11.74 5.71
N TYR A 4 -6.06 -11.00 6.82
CA TYR A 4 -5.58 -9.62 6.73
C TYR A 4 -4.10 -9.57 6.35
N LYS A 5 -3.32 -10.57 6.74
CA LYS A 5 -1.91 -10.60 6.41
C LYS A 5 -1.71 -10.69 4.90
N LYS A 6 -2.53 -11.51 4.26
CA LYS A 6 -2.48 -11.65 2.83
C LYS A 6 -2.75 -10.32 2.13
N HIS A 7 -3.68 -9.55 2.64
CA HIS A 7 -4.00 -8.26 2.04
C HIS A 7 -2.91 -7.22 2.32
N ILE A 8 -2.38 -7.22 3.53
CA ILE A 8 -1.32 -6.26 3.86
C ILE A 8 -0.10 -6.47 2.97
N GLU A 9 0.16 -7.71 2.59
CA GLU A 9 1.32 -8.01 1.76
C GLU A 9 1.18 -7.52 0.32
N LEU A 10 0.05 -6.95 -0.04
CA LEU A 10 -0.08 -6.30 -1.34
C LEU A 10 0.65 -4.97 -1.39
N LEU A 11 0.95 -4.37 -0.23
CA LEU A 11 1.60 -3.07 -0.21
C LEU A 11 2.91 -3.09 -0.97
N GLY A 12 3.08 -2.13 -1.86
CA GLY A 12 4.30 -2.00 -2.65
C GLY A 12 4.29 -2.75 -3.97
N LEU A 13 3.29 -3.59 -4.20
CA LEU A 13 3.21 -4.33 -5.45
C LEU A 13 2.48 -3.52 -6.51
N LYS A 14 2.78 -3.79 -7.76
CA LYS A 14 2.06 -3.16 -8.86
C LYS A 14 0.85 -3.98 -9.20
N ALA A 15 -0.27 -3.30 -9.36
CA ALA A 15 -1.54 -3.97 -9.61
C ALA A 15 -2.36 -3.22 -10.64
N LYS A 16 -3.32 -3.91 -11.21
CA LYS A 16 -4.22 -3.33 -12.18
C LYS A 16 -5.65 -3.68 -11.78
N ASP A 17 -6.55 -2.69 -11.85
CA ASP A 17 -7.96 -2.95 -11.67
C ASP A 17 -8.48 -3.66 -12.91
N LYS A 18 -9.05 -4.84 -12.73
CA LYS A 18 -9.48 -5.66 -13.86
C LYS A 18 -10.65 -5.07 -14.61
N ILE A 19 -11.39 -4.16 -13.99
CA ILE A 19 -12.58 -3.60 -14.60
C ILE A 19 -12.25 -2.37 -15.43
N THR A 20 -11.48 -1.46 -14.88
CA THR A 20 -11.19 -0.20 -15.56
C THR A 20 -9.85 -0.19 -16.27
N GLY A 21 -8.96 -1.10 -15.91
CA GLY A 21 -7.61 -1.10 -16.45
C GLY A 21 -6.67 -0.13 -15.75
N PHE A 22 -7.15 0.57 -14.73
CA PHE A 22 -6.30 1.51 -13.99
C PHE A 22 -5.16 0.74 -13.32
N SER A 23 -3.94 1.25 -13.42
CA SER A 23 -2.76 0.58 -12.88
C SER A 23 -2.00 1.51 -11.96
N GLY A 24 -1.34 0.92 -10.97
CA GLY A 24 -0.49 1.69 -10.09
C GLY A 24 0.13 0.79 -9.04
N THR A 25 0.84 1.41 -8.13
CA THR A 25 1.46 0.72 -7.01
C THR A 25 0.51 0.79 -5.82
N VAL A 26 0.35 -0.33 -5.14
CA VAL A 26 -0.47 -0.36 -3.92
C VAL A 26 0.26 0.39 -2.83
N ASP A 27 -0.31 1.50 -2.40
CA ASP A 27 0.34 2.31 -1.36
C ASP A 27 -0.45 2.34 -0.06
N SER A 28 -1.65 1.81 -0.03
CA SER A 28 -2.47 1.79 1.19
C SER A 28 -3.48 0.67 1.12
N ILE A 29 -3.81 0.12 2.28
CA ILE A 29 -4.85 -0.89 2.40
C ILE A 29 -5.82 -0.41 3.47
N CYS A 30 -7.10 -0.54 3.20
CA CYS A 30 -8.14 -0.13 4.13
C CYS A 30 -9.04 -1.32 4.44
N PHE A 31 -9.23 -1.58 5.73
CA PHE A 31 -10.17 -2.59 6.22
C PHE A 31 -11.32 -1.84 6.86
N ASP A 32 -12.54 -2.09 6.44
CA ASP A 32 -13.66 -1.36 7.02
C ASP A 32 -14.51 -2.26 7.91
N LEU A 33 -15.43 -1.63 8.62
CA LEU A 33 -16.27 -2.32 9.58
C LEU A 33 -17.14 -3.40 8.93
N TYR A 34 -17.45 -3.24 7.67
CA TYR A 34 -18.37 -4.14 7.00
C TYR A 34 -17.66 -5.28 6.28
N GLY A 35 -16.36 -5.38 6.46
CA GLY A 35 -15.60 -6.49 5.90
C GLY A 35 -15.03 -6.25 4.53
N CYS A 36 -15.15 -5.04 4.01
CA CYS A 36 -14.57 -4.71 2.72
C CYS A 36 -13.10 -4.39 2.89
N VAL A 37 -12.30 -4.84 1.94
CA VAL A 37 -10.88 -4.53 1.93
C VAL A 37 -10.57 -3.83 0.62
N GLN A 38 -10.02 -2.62 0.72
CA GLN A 38 -9.72 -1.83 -0.45
C GLN A 38 -8.25 -1.47 -0.48
N ALA A 39 -7.72 -1.31 -1.67
CA ALA A 39 -6.34 -0.90 -1.87
C ALA A 39 -6.33 0.37 -2.70
N SER A 40 -5.45 1.29 -2.35
CA SER A 40 -5.24 2.48 -3.13
C SER A 40 -4.11 2.21 -4.11
N LEU A 41 -4.34 2.53 -5.38
CA LEU A 41 -3.32 2.41 -6.42
C LEU A 41 -2.83 3.80 -6.79
N LYS A 42 -1.52 4.00 -6.70
CA LYS A 42 -0.90 5.27 -7.04
C LYS A 42 -0.20 5.12 -8.39
N PRO A 43 -0.63 5.85 -9.41
CA PRO A 43 -0.01 5.70 -10.72
C PRO A 43 1.32 6.42 -10.82
N LYS A 44 2.04 6.15 -11.88
CA LYS A 44 3.29 6.83 -12.15
C LYS A 44 3.05 8.27 -12.55
N MET A 45 4.09 9.08 -12.43
CA MET A 45 4.06 10.44 -12.93
C MET A 45 3.79 10.42 -14.43
N GLY A 46 2.95 11.32 -14.89
CA GLY A 46 2.63 11.42 -16.29
C GLY A 46 3.75 12.10 -17.08
N LYS A 47 3.63 12.06 -18.38
CA LYS A 47 4.62 12.67 -19.26
C LYS A 47 4.70 14.18 -19.06
N ASP A 48 3.62 14.77 -18.58
CA ASP A 48 3.57 16.22 -18.35
C ASP A 48 4.19 16.60 -17.01
N GLY A 49 4.77 15.64 -16.31
CA GLY A 49 5.40 15.91 -15.01
C GLY A 49 4.45 15.94 -13.86
N ARG A 50 3.18 15.67 -14.08
CA ARG A 50 2.20 15.67 -13.01
C ARG A 50 1.99 14.26 -12.50
N ILE A 51 1.67 14.16 -11.21
CA ILE A 51 1.35 12.88 -10.60
C ILE A 51 -0.16 12.74 -10.61
N PRO A 52 -0.70 11.79 -11.37
CA PRO A 52 -2.14 11.62 -11.42
C PRO A 52 -2.66 11.16 -10.08
N GLU A 53 -3.94 11.38 -9.87
CA GLU A 53 -4.58 11.00 -8.64
C GLU A 53 -4.70 9.49 -8.53
N GLY A 54 -4.53 8.96 -7.33
CA GLY A 54 -4.77 7.54 -7.09
C GLY A 54 -6.22 7.29 -6.76
N TYR A 55 -6.61 6.03 -6.82
CA TYR A 55 -7.98 5.65 -6.52
C TYR A 55 -8.00 4.37 -5.71
N TRP A 56 -9.09 4.18 -4.97
CA TRP A 56 -9.32 2.99 -4.15
C TRP A 56 -10.12 1.97 -4.93
N PHE A 57 -9.71 0.71 -4.81
CA PHE A 57 -10.41 -0.40 -5.45
C PHE A 57 -10.56 -1.53 -4.46
N ASP A 58 -11.67 -2.25 -4.55
CA ASP A 58 -11.82 -3.47 -3.79
C ASP A 58 -10.70 -4.43 -4.21
N VAL A 59 -10.08 -5.10 -3.24
CA VAL A 59 -8.94 -5.94 -3.55
C VAL A 59 -9.29 -7.10 -4.49
N THR A 60 -10.56 -7.51 -4.51
CA THR A 60 -10.98 -8.59 -5.41
C THR A 60 -10.92 -8.18 -6.87
N ARG A 61 -10.84 -6.88 -7.16
CA ARG A 61 -10.77 -6.38 -8.52
C ARG A 61 -9.34 -6.31 -9.04
N LEU A 62 -8.36 -6.57 -8.18
CA LEU A 62 -6.97 -6.31 -8.54
C LEU A 62 -6.30 -7.54 -9.11
N GLN A 63 -5.49 -7.31 -10.12
CA GLN A 63 -4.57 -8.29 -10.68
C GLN A 63 -3.16 -7.80 -10.37
N ILE A 64 -2.37 -8.63 -9.72
CA ILE A 64 -0.99 -8.26 -9.43
C ILE A 64 -0.19 -8.40 -10.71
N LYS A 65 0.49 -7.34 -11.07
CA LYS A 65 1.23 -7.30 -12.32
C LYS A 65 2.66 -7.75 -12.16
N ASP A 66 3.22 -7.57 -10.98
CA ASP A 66 4.63 -7.81 -10.74
C ASP A 66 4.78 -8.07 -9.26
N ASP A 67 5.49 -9.11 -8.90
CA ASP A 67 5.69 -9.43 -7.49
C ASP A 67 6.90 -8.71 -6.89
N LYS A 68 7.56 -7.87 -7.65
CA LYS A 68 8.64 -7.05 -7.11
C LYS A 68 8.06 -5.80 -6.51
N ARG A 69 8.50 -5.48 -5.32
CA ARG A 69 8.00 -4.29 -4.65
C ARG A 69 8.74 -3.06 -5.12
N THR A 70 7.98 -1.98 -5.28
CA THR A 70 8.56 -0.69 -5.61
C THR A 70 9.39 -0.16 -4.46
N VAL A 71 8.91 -0.42 -3.24
CA VAL A 71 9.58 -0.01 -2.02
C VAL A 71 9.57 -1.21 -1.10
N ALA A 72 10.60 -1.36 -0.28
CA ALA A 72 10.69 -2.48 0.64
C ALA A 72 9.48 -2.52 1.57
N PHE A 73 8.99 -3.70 1.81
CA PHE A 73 7.82 -3.90 2.65
C PHE A 73 8.19 -3.62 4.11
N PRO A 74 7.45 -2.73 4.79
CA PRO A 74 7.72 -2.49 6.19
C PRO A 74 7.33 -3.71 7.01
N ASP A 75 8.01 -3.90 8.13
CA ASP A 75 7.74 -5.06 8.96
C ASP A 75 6.66 -4.73 9.98
N PHE A 76 5.42 -4.84 9.56
CA PHE A 76 4.31 -4.55 10.45
C PHE A 76 4.06 -5.70 11.44
N TYR A 77 4.55 -6.89 11.11
CA TYR A 77 4.19 -8.07 11.91
C TYR A 77 5.05 -8.20 13.16
N GLU A 78 6.21 -7.59 13.15
CA GLU A 78 7.10 -7.63 14.29
C GLU A 78 6.86 -6.51 15.27
N GLY A 79 5.72 -5.86 15.15
CA GLY A 79 5.46 -4.73 16.00
C GLY A 79 6.41 -3.62 15.67
N TYR A 80 6.60 -3.37 14.44
CA TYR A 80 7.55 -2.42 13.97
C TYR A 80 7.43 -1.11 14.69
N ILE A 81 8.53 -0.61 15.06
CA ILE A 81 8.56 0.62 15.71
C ILE A 81 9.61 1.40 15.07
N SER A 82 9.30 2.56 14.72
CA SER A 82 10.29 3.37 14.13
C SER A 82 11.32 3.78 15.11
N GLU A 83 11.15 3.36 16.38
CA GLU A 83 12.11 3.72 17.29
C GLU A 83 13.32 3.14 16.97
N GLY A 84 14.10 3.32 17.37
CA GLY A 84 15.24 2.70 17.20
C GLY A 84 15.69 2.60 15.84
N ARG A 85 15.01 2.71 15.10
CA ARG A 85 15.51 2.62 13.93
C ARG A 85 15.58 3.80 13.26
N LYS A 86 15.71 4.19 13.82
CA LYS A 86 15.66 5.19 13.63
C LYS A 86 15.75 6.05 14.10
N GLY A 87 15.72 6.29 14.63
CA GLY A 87 15.80 6.89 15.12
C GLY A 87 15.39 7.57 15.63
N PRO A 88 15.37 7.89 16.02
CA PRO A 88 14.78 8.55 16.49
C PRO A 88 14.31 9.12 16.54
N THR A 89 13.96 9.14 16.51
CA THR A 89 13.48 9.61 16.41
C THR A 89 12.88 9.65 16.20
N ASP A 90 12.84 9.67 16.34
CA ASP A 90 12.35 9.73 16.02
C ASP A 90 11.60 9.85 15.95
N LYS A 91 11.36 10.07 16.34
CA LYS A 91 10.72 10.35 16.33
C LYS A 91 10.05 10.50 16.42
N GLN A 92 9.94 10.47 16.71
CA GLN A 92 9.42 10.61 16.72
C GLN A 92 8.73 10.69 16.62
N ALA A 93 8.73 10.57 16.99
CA ALA A 93 8.12 10.72 16.73
C ALA A 93 7.29 10.84 16.49
N ILE A 94 7.01 10.69 16.66
CA ILE A 94 6.39 10.87 16.36
C ILE A 94 5.61 11.03 16.36
N GLN A 95 5.41 10.99 16.55
CA GLN A 95 4.90 11.20 16.47
C GLN A 95 4.11 11.30 16.54
N LYS A 96 3.92 11.47 16.90
CA LYS A 96 3.27 11.57 17.02
C LYS A 96 2.63 11.62 16.77
N ALA A 97 2.43 11.51 16.73
CA ALA A 97 1.95 11.57 16.48
C ALA A 97 1.76 11.71 16.45
#